data_37e568e1700ef1dbc9dc3b1d3d866dbf
#
_entry.id   37e568e1700ef1dbc9dc3b1d3d866dbf
#
_cell.length_a   1.000
_cell.length_b   1.000
_cell.length_c   1.000
_cell.angle_alpha   90.00
_cell.angle_beta   90.00
_cell.angle_gamma   90.00
#
_symmetry.space_group_name_H-M   'P 1'
#
loop_
_entity.id
_entity.type
_entity.pdbx_description
1 polymer ?
#
loop_
_entity_poly.entity_id
_entity_poly.type
_entity_poly.pdbx_seq_one_letter_code
_entity_poly.pdbx_strand_id
1 'polypeptide(L)'
;MQKTNNNLIIKHFSRKREATALRLLLDVADKRGVSTPHILEGTQVTEADLSDPYFEIEAWQELVAIQNLVERDGDASLGIMSGLQQHLTCYGILGLAMMSCRNLLHALEIAGKFNNISLWINDVDVARHGDTIKFLILGHRLPEYSQNFLATRGMAALVVWVNELIGRAVMPVTCTFKIPKPVDAQEFEKCFGQGIQFGAKQYSISFERSVFAEPLKFRNRWTRMRSENELETTLEKRRSTVSNKVRDLLLNLSDQKLSTEPAVCAALGHSTSTLRRRLHEEDCTFRQIQSEVIHERASQMLLS
;
A
#
# COMPACT_ATOMS: atom_id res chain seq x y z
N MET A 1 -26.07 13.38 -3.78
CA MET A 1 -26.00 12.53 -4.98
C MET A 1 -24.55 12.26 -5.44
N GLN A 2 -23.58 12.07 -4.51
CA GLN A 2 -22.16 11.80 -4.84
C GLN A 2 -21.69 10.38 -4.46
N LYS A 3 -22.55 9.57 -3.82
CA LYS A 3 -22.19 8.20 -3.39
C LYS A 3 -21.96 7.18 -4.51
N THR A 4 -22.44 7.44 -5.74
CA THR A 4 -22.38 6.46 -6.85
C THR A 4 -21.01 6.43 -7.55
N ASN A 5 -20.23 7.53 -7.53
CA ASN A 5 -18.90 7.56 -8.17
C ASN A 5 -17.79 6.95 -7.31
N ASN A 6 -17.85 7.12 -5.98
CA ASN A 6 -16.84 6.57 -5.08
C ASN A 6 -16.80 5.04 -5.07
N ASN A 7 -17.96 4.38 -5.10
CA ASN A 7 -18.05 2.91 -5.16
C ASN A 7 -17.45 2.30 -6.45
N LEU A 8 -17.48 3.04 -7.56
CA LEU A 8 -16.88 2.56 -8.81
C LEU A 8 -15.33 2.59 -8.74
N ILE A 9 -14.76 3.66 -8.18
CA ILE A 9 -13.30 3.83 -8.02
C ILE A 9 -12.75 2.78 -7.05
N ILE A 10 -13.46 2.51 -5.94
CA ILE A 10 -13.05 1.52 -4.93
C ILE A 10 -12.96 0.10 -5.53
N LYS A 11 -13.90 -0.30 -6.39
CA LYS A 11 -13.94 -1.62 -7.02
C LYS A 11 -12.81 -1.87 -8.03
N HIS A 12 -12.09 -0.83 -8.45
CA HIS A 12 -10.98 -0.95 -9.40
C HIS A 12 -9.63 -1.28 -8.75
N PHE A 13 -9.52 -1.26 -7.42
CA PHE A 13 -8.32 -1.67 -6.69
C PHE A 13 -8.36 -3.18 -6.40
N SER A 14 -8.14 -4.00 -7.43
CA SER A 14 -8.11 -5.46 -7.31
C SER A 14 -6.68 -5.93 -7.12
N ARG A 15 -6.19 -5.90 -5.88
CA ARG A 15 -4.93 -6.55 -5.47
C ARG A 15 -5.20 -7.35 -4.22
N LYS A 16 -5.21 -8.67 -4.34
CA LYS A 16 -5.27 -9.57 -3.18
C LYS A 16 -4.06 -9.35 -2.29
N ARG A 17 -4.30 -9.22 -1.00
CA ARG A 17 -3.30 -8.99 0.05
C ARG A 17 -3.74 -9.62 1.35
N GLU A 18 -2.80 -9.93 2.21
CA GLU A 18 -3.13 -10.36 3.56
C GLU A 18 -3.98 -9.30 4.28
N ALA A 19 -4.95 -9.76 5.08
CA ALA A 19 -5.85 -8.89 5.82
C ALA A 19 -5.19 -8.16 7.01
N THR A 20 -3.87 -8.25 7.16
CA THR A 20 -3.11 -7.67 8.28
C THR A 20 -3.39 -6.18 8.46
N ALA A 21 -3.37 -5.39 7.37
CA ALA A 21 -3.63 -3.95 7.48
C ALA A 21 -5.08 -3.64 7.90
N LEU A 22 -6.04 -4.47 7.50
CA LEU A 22 -7.44 -4.36 7.95
C LEU A 22 -7.57 -4.72 9.44
N ARG A 23 -6.88 -5.76 9.93
CA ARG A 23 -6.85 -6.10 11.37
C ARG A 23 -6.29 -4.95 12.20
N LEU A 24 -5.17 -4.36 11.79
CA LEU A 24 -4.61 -3.18 12.45
C LEU A 24 -5.54 -1.97 12.42
N LEU A 25 -6.34 -1.81 11.36
CA LEU A 25 -7.37 -0.78 11.28
C LEU A 25 -8.47 -1.00 12.32
N LEU A 26 -8.90 -2.25 12.51
CA LEU A 26 -9.90 -2.60 13.54
C LEU A 26 -9.39 -2.31 14.97
N ASP A 27 -8.10 -2.56 15.23
CA ASP A 27 -7.49 -2.20 16.53
C ASP A 27 -7.49 -0.68 16.77
N VAL A 28 -7.33 0.12 15.71
CA VAL A 28 -7.47 1.58 15.80
C VAL A 28 -8.93 1.97 16.05
N ALA A 29 -9.86 1.35 15.32
CA ALA A 29 -11.30 1.60 15.47
C ALA A 29 -11.78 1.29 16.90
N ASP A 30 -11.36 0.17 17.46
CA ASP A 30 -11.68 -0.22 18.84
C ASP A 30 -11.19 0.81 19.86
N LYS A 31 -9.93 1.25 19.74
CA LYS A 31 -9.36 2.32 20.60
C LYS A 31 -10.10 3.65 20.46
N ARG A 32 -10.78 3.88 19.36
CA ARG A 32 -11.61 5.07 19.09
C ARG A 32 -13.10 4.84 19.41
N GLY A 33 -13.48 3.67 19.93
CA GLY A 33 -14.86 3.31 20.27
C GLY A 33 -15.76 3.10 19.06
N VAL A 34 -15.20 2.77 17.88
CA VAL A 34 -15.94 2.45 16.66
C VAL A 34 -16.03 0.95 16.52
N SER A 35 -17.25 0.42 16.45
CA SER A 35 -17.48 -1.03 16.43
C SER A 35 -17.01 -1.70 15.14
N THR A 36 -16.49 -2.93 15.24
CA THR A 36 -16.07 -3.75 14.10
C THR A 36 -17.15 -3.90 13.04
N PRO A 37 -18.44 -4.20 13.35
CA PRO A 37 -19.48 -4.29 12.33
C PRO A 37 -19.63 -3.01 11.49
N HIS A 38 -19.46 -1.83 12.13
CA HIS A 38 -19.54 -0.56 11.39
C HIS A 38 -18.36 -0.42 10.41
N ILE A 39 -17.14 -0.77 10.83
CA ILE A 39 -15.96 -0.72 9.96
C ILE A 39 -16.08 -1.68 8.78
N LEU A 40 -16.63 -2.88 9.01
CA LEU A 40 -16.75 -3.92 7.98
C LEU A 40 -17.98 -3.74 7.08
N GLU A 41 -18.86 -2.77 7.35
CA GLU A 41 -20.04 -2.51 6.51
C GLU A 41 -19.62 -2.25 5.05
N GLY A 42 -20.24 -3.00 4.12
CA GLY A 42 -19.97 -2.90 2.68
C GLY A 42 -18.66 -3.50 2.19
N THR A 43 -17.78 -4.00 3.08
CA THR A 43 -16.50 -4.64 2.71
C THR A 43 -16.66 -6.05 2.18
N GLN A 44 -17.79 -6.73 2.47
CA GLN A 44 -17.98 -8.17 2.22
C GLN A 44 -17.00 -9.06 3.03
N VAL A 45 -16.42 -8.55 4.10
CA VAL A 45 -15.54 -9.27 5.04
C VAL A 45 -16.29 -9.43 6.35
N THR A 46 -16.19 -10.61 6.95
CA THR A 46 -16.77 -10.91 8.27
C THR A 46 -15.69 -11.03 9.34
N GLU A 47 -16.06 -10.92 10.61
CA GLU A 47 -15.14 -11.17 11.73
C GLU A 47 -14.61 -12.61 11.72
N ALA A 48 -15.41 -13.57 11.24
CA ALA A 48 -15.00 -14.97 11.11
C ALA A 48 -13.88 -15.13 10.07
N ASP A 49 -13.96 -14.43 8.93
CA ASP A 49 -12.91 -14.42 7.92
C ASP A 49 -11.59 -13.89 8.48
N LEU A 50 -11.65 -12.85 9.30
CA LEU A 50 -10.48 -12.24 9.92
C LEU A 50 -9.82 -13.11 11.02
N SER A 51 -10.48 -14.17 11.47
CA SER A 51 -9.91 -15.15 12.41
C SER A 51 -8.94 -16.11 11.71
N ASP A 52 -9.01 -16.25 10.37
CA ASP A 52 -8.03 -17.01 9.61
C ASP A 52 -6.78 -16.13 9.33
N PRO A 53 -5.58 -16.49 9.85
CA PRO A 53 -4.37 -15.70 9.64
C PRO A 53 -3.94 -15.57 8.17
N TYR A 54 -4.39 -16.49 7.31
CA TYR A 54 -4.07 -16.52 5.88
C TYR A 54 -5.14 -15.88 5.00
N PHE A 55 -6.20 -15.33 5.61
CA PHE A 55 -7.26 -14.68 4.86
C PHE A 55 -6.73 -13.49 4.07
N GLU A 56 -7.02 -13.47 2.78
CA GLU A 56 -6.67 -12.39 1.88
C GLU A 56 -7.90 -11.53 1.54
N ILE A 57 -7.66 -10.23 1.42
CA ILE A 57 -8.66 -9.23 1.01
C ILE A 57 -8.23 -8.55 -0.29
N GLU A 58 -9.20 -8.00 -1.00
CA GLU A 58 -8.95 -7.05 -2.08
C GLU A 58 -8.65 -5.66 -1.51
N ALA A 59 -7.80 -4.89 -2.18
CA ALA A 59 -7.45 -3.55 -1.72
C ALA A 59 -8.67 -2.63 -1.54
N TRP A 60 -9.71 -2.79 -2.36
CA TRP A 60 -10.94 -2.00 -2.23
C TRP A 60 -11.68 -2.27 -0.92
N GLN A 61 -11.63 -3.48 -0.39
CA GLN A 61 -12.26 -3.83 0.90
C GLN A 61 -11.62 -3.06 2.04
N GLU A 62 -10.29 -2.95 2.04
CA GLU A 62 -9.56 -2.11 3.00
C GLU A 62 -9.92 -0.62 2.83
N LEU A 63 -10.02 -0.14 1.59
CA LEU A 63 -10.39 1.26 1.33
C LEU A 63 -11.81 1.59 1.83
N VAL A 64 -12.78 0.66 1.68
CA VAL A 64 -14.13 0.83 2.27
C VAL A 64 -14.05 0.91 3.79
N ALA A 65 -13.30 0.02 4.43
CA ALA A 65 -13.12 0.03 5.88
C ALA A 65 -12.46 1.35 6.37
N ILE A 66 -11.47 1.85 5.65
CA ILE A 66 -10.85 3.16 5.92
C ILE A 66 -11.89 4.29 5.78
N GLN A 67 -12.72 4.26 4.73
CA GLN A 67 -13.79 5.24 4.55
C GLN A 67 -14.75 5.23 5.74
N ASN A 68 -15.21 4.06 6.15
CA ASN A 68 -16.13 3.91 7.27
C ASN A 68 -15.54 4.50 8.57
N LEU A 69 -14.25 4.26 8.84
CA LEU A 69 -13.57 4.83 9.99
C LEU A 69 -13.43 6.36 9.89
N VAL A 70 -12.96 6.86 8.77
CA VAL A 70 -12.73 8.30 8.56
C VAL A 70 -14.04 9.09 8.58
N GLU A 71 -15.12 8.58 7.98
CA GLU A 71 -16.44 9.22 8.03
C GLU A 71 -17.03 9.25 9.45
N ARG A 72 -16.72 8.24 10.26
CA ARG A 72 -17.26 8.12 11.62
C ARG A 72 -16.54 8.97 12.64
N ASP A 73 -15.20 9.00 12.60
CA ASP A 73 -14.34 9.65 13.61
C ASP A 73 -13.85 11.02 13.15
N GLY A 74 -13.35 11.12 11.90
CA GLY A 74 -12.91 12.37 11.28
C GLY A 74 -11.55 12.90 11.77
N ASP A 75 -10.88 12.22 12.71
CA ASP A 75 -9.59 12.65 13.24
C ASP A 75 -8.46 12.50 12.20
N ALA A 76 -7.72 13.57 11.97
CA ALA A 76 -6.61 13.60 11.01
C ALA A 76 -5.45 12.66 11.41
N SER A 77 -5.34 12.27 12.68
CA SER A 77 -4.29 11.40 13.21
C SER A 77 -4.56 9.89 13.06
N LEU A 78 -5.76 9.48 12.62
CA LEU A 78 -6.12 8.06 12.47
C LEU A 78 -5.10 7.25 11.66
N GLY A 79 -4.60 7.85 10.56
CA GLY A 79 -3.55 7.22 9.76
C GLY A 79 -2.25 7.04 10.54
N ILE A 80 -1.86 8.01 11.37
CA ILE A 80 -0.68 7.90 12.24
C ILE A 80 -0.87 6.74 13.22
N MET A 81 -2.02 6.66 13.91
CA MET A 81 -2.30 5.58 14.85
C MET A 81 -2.21 4.20 14.19
N SER A 82 -2.71 4.06 12.97
CA SER A 82 -2.61 2.83 12.19
C SER A 82 -1.17 2.53 11.75
N GLY A 83 -0.42 3.55 11.31
CA GLY A 83 0.95 3.40 10.85
C GLY A 83 1.92 3.02 11.97
N LEU A 84 1.73 3.55 13.18
CA LEU A 84 2.54 3.21 14.36
C LEU A 84 2.41 1.74 14.78
N GLN A 85 1.37 1.03 14.36
CA GLN A 85 1.21 -0.41 14.59
C GLN A 85 1.86 -1.27 13.49
N GLN A 86 2.33 -0.68 12.39
CA GLN A 86 2.92 -1.41 11.28
C GLN A 86 4.39 -1.75 11.53
N HIS A 87 4.65 -2.58 12.53
CA HIS A 87 5.96 -3.13 12.82
C HIS A 87 6.47 -4.03 11.70
N LEU A 88 7.79 -4.22 11.59
CA LEU A 88 8.39 -5.10 10.56
C LEU A 88 7.84 -6.53 10.61
N THR A 89 7.43 -7.01 11.78
CA THR A 89 6.79 -8.31 11.95
C THR A 89 5.45 -8.45 11.23
N CYS A 90 4.74 -7.35 10.97
CA CYS A 90 3.49 -7.34 10.20
C CYS A 90 3.70 -7.66 8.72
N TYR A 91 4.94 -7.62 8.24
CA TYR A 91 5.32 -7.86 6.85
C TYR A 91 5.89 -9.27 6.62
N GLY A 92 5.82 -10.16 7.62
CA GLY A 92 6.25 -11.55 7.51
C GLY A 92 7.66 -11.70 6.92
N ILE A 93 7.79 -12.49 5.85
CA ILE A 93 9.06 -12.75 5.18
C ILE A 93 9.72 -11.47 4.62
N LEU A 94 8.93 -10.49 4.16
CA LEU A 94 9.47 -9.21 3.70
C LEU A 94 10.13 -8.44 4.86
N GLY A 95 9.49 -8.40 6.04
CA GLY A 95 10.07 -7.80 7.23
C GLY A 95 11.37 -8.49 7.65
N LEU A 96 11.41 -9.83 7.62
CA LEU A 96 12.62 -10.60 7.89
C LEU A 96 13.74 -10.31 6.88
N ALA A 97 13.41 -10.21 5.59
CA ALA A 97 14.37 -9.84 4.55
C ALA A 97 14.96 -8.46 4.80
N MET A 98 14.12 -7.45 5.13
CA MET A 98 14.53 -6.08 5.44
C MET A 98 15.46 -6.03 6.66
N MET A 99 15.10 -6.69 7.76
CA MET A 99 15.91 -6.76 8.99
C MET A 99 17.28 -7.40 8.75
N SER A 100 17.37 -8.32 7.80
CA SER A 100 18.59 -9.05 7.47
C SER A 100 19.50 -8.33 6.47
N CYS A 101 19.14 -7.14 6.00
CA CYS A 101 19.91 -6.32 5.08
C CYS A 101 21.17 -5.74 5.73
N ARG A 102 22.12 -5.31 4.89
CA ARG A 102 23.39 -4.72 5.35
C ARG A 102 23.23 -3.35 5.99
N ASN A 103 22.30 -2.53 5.46
CA ASN A 103 21.99 -1.17 5.90
C ASN A 103 20.57 -0.79 5.50
N LEU A 104 20.10 0.36 5.95
CA LEU A 104 18.75 0.85 5.72
C LEU A 104 18.46 1.07 4.22
N LEU A 105 19.42 1.59 3.46
CA LEU A 105 19.25 1.80 2.02
C LEU A 105 18.90 0.48 1.31
N HIS A 106 19.65 -0.58 1.62
CA HIS A 106 19.40 -1.91 1.06
C HIS A 106 18.04 -2.49 1.50
N ALA A 107 17.60 -2.24 2.75
CA ALA A 107 16.28 -2.66 3.21
C ALA A 107 15.15 -1.97 2.41
N LEU A 108 15.32 -0.69 2.07
CA LEU A 108 14.38 0.04 1.21
C LEU A 108 14.36 -0.45 -0.24
N GLU A 109 15.52 -0.84 -0.79
CA GLU A 109 15.62 -1.47 -2.11
C GLU A 109 14.79 -2.77 -2.15
N ILE A 110 14.91 -3.60 -1.10
CA ILE A 110 14.11 -4.82 -0.94
C ILE A 110 12.63 -4.51 -0.79
N ALA A 111 12.25 -3.55 0.05
CA ALA A 111 10.87 -3.13 0.22
C ALA A 111 10.26 -2.64 -1.10
N GLY A 112 10.99 -1.84 -1.88
CA GLY A 112 10.57 -1.36 -3.19
C GLY A 112 10.42 -2.49 -4.21
N LYS A 113 11.38 -3.44 -4.27
CA LYS A 113 11.34 -4.61 -5.16
C LYS A 113 10.08 -5.46 -4.92
N PHE A 114 9.67 -5.62 -3.67
CA PHE A 114 8.55 -6.46 -3.25
C PHE A 114 7.30 -5.68 -2.82
N ASN A 115 7.18 -4.40 -3.22
CA ASN A 115 6.04 -3.57 -2.85
C ASN A 115 4.68 -4.17 -3.25
N ASN A 116 4.63 -4.92 -4.35
CA ASN A 116 3.40 -5.56 -4.84
C ASN A 116 2.84 -6.66 -3.91
N ILE A 117 3.62 -7.12 -2.95
CA ILE A 117 3.21 -8.09 -1.93
C ILE A 117 3.27 -7.51 -0.51
N SER A 118 3.48 -6.20 -0.38
CA SER A 118 3.49 -5.49 0.90
C SER A 118 2.10 -5.00 1.31
N LEU A 119 1.98 -4.50 2.54
CA LEU A 119 0.76 -3.87 3.06
C LEU A 119 0.52 -2.46 2.49
N TRP A 120 1.46 -1.90 1.74
CA TRP A 120 1.36 -0.54 1.23
C TRP A 120 0.44 -0.44 0.01
N ILE A 121 -0.38 0.61 -0.02
CA ILE A 121 -1.26 0.96 -1.14
C ILE A 121 -0.69 2.16 -1.91
N ASN A 122 -0.01 3.08 -1.23
CA ASN A 122 0.56 4.26 -1.86
C ASN A 122 1.77 3.91 -2.74
N ASP A 123 1.91 4.61 -3.85
CA ASP A 123 3.19 4.71 -4.54
C ASP A 123 4.10 5.67 -3.76
N VAL A 124 5.40 5.39 -3.75
CA VAL A 124 6.40 6.20 -3.05
C VAL A 124 7.55 6.50 -3.99
N ASP A 125 7.85 7.78 -4.15
CA ASP A 125 9.05 8.22 -4.85
C ASP A 125 10.15 8.55 -3.82
N VAL A 126 11.36 8.05 -4.06
CA VAL A 126 12.49 8.21 -3.13
C VAL A 126 13.62 8.95 -3.82
N ALA A 127 13.94 10.14 -3.34
CA ALA A 127 14.96 10.99 -3.93
C ALA A 127 15.99 11.47 -2.89
N ARG A 128 17.22 11.66 -3.36
CA ARG A 128 18.25 12.38 -2.58
C ARG A 128 18.01 13.88 -2.69
N HIS A 129 18.00 14.56 -1.55
CA HIS A 129 17.87 16.00 -1.49
C HIS A 129 18.94 16.56 -0.52
N GLY A 130 20.08 16.94 -1.05
CA GLY A 130 21.24 17.35 -0.24
C GLY A 130 21.70 16.25 0.71
N ASP A 131 21.72 16.54 2.01
CA ASP A 131 22.11 15.60 3.07
C ASP A 131 20.91 14.77 3.61
N THR A 132 19.78 14.78 2.92
CA THR A 132 18.60 13.98 3.29
C THR A 132 18.20 13.00 2.19
N ILE A 133 17.51 11.95 2.59
CA ILE A 133 16.69 11.09 1.73
C ILE A 133 15.23 11.47 1.96
N LYS A 134 14.57 11.88 0.89
CA LYS A 134 13.17 12.30 0.90
C LYS A 134 12.28 11.24 0.27
N PHE A 135 11.23 10.88 0.98
CA PHE A 135 10.14 10.03 0.51
C PHE A 135 8.94 10.90 0.18
N LEU A 136 8.51 10.85 -1.06
CA LEU A 136 7.30 11.52 -1.53
C LEU A 136 6.19 10.48 -1.61
N ILE A 137 5.13 10.67 -0.82
CA ILE A 137 4.00 9.74 -0.81
C ILE A 137 3.00 10.17 -1.87
N LEU A 138 2.80 9.31 -2.87
CA LEU A 138 1.93 9.56 -4.00
C LEU A 138 0.55 8.94 -3.73
N GLY A 139 -0.49 9.74 -3.80
CA GLY A 139 -1.87 9.32 -3.53
C GLY A 139 -2.85 9.59 -4.68
N HIS A 140 -2.34 10.03 -5.84
CA HIS A 140 -3.17 10.50 -6.95
C HIS A 140 -4.12 9.44 -7.55
N ARG A 141 -3.84 8.16 -7.31
CA ARG A 141 -4.68 7.03 -7.74
C ARG A 141 -5.71 6.59 -6.71
N LEU A 142 -5.71 7.24 -5.53
CA LEU A 142 -6.54 6.85 -4.41
C LEU A 142 -7.75 7.78 -4.28
N PRO A 143 -8.89 7.29 -3.77
CA PRO A 143 -10.02 8.15 -3.41
C PRO A 143 -9.58 9.27 -2.44
N GLU A 144 -10.13 10.48 -2.62
CA GLU A 144 -9.71 11.66 -1.85
C GLU A 144 -9.82 11.44 -0.33
N TYR A 145 -10.91 10.79 0.14
CA TYR A 145 -11.14 10.51 1.55
C TYR A 145 -10.02 9.65 2.17
N SER A 146 -9.41 8.76 1.40
CA SER A 146 -8.36 7.86 1.89
C SER A 146 -6.95 8.43 1.77
N GLN A 147 -6.75 9.50 0.97
CA GLN A 147 -5.40 10.01 0.68
C GLN A 147 -4.67 10.47 1.94
N ASN A 148 -5.33 11.24 2.82
CA ASN A 148 -4.72 11.70 4.06
C ASN A 148 -4.40 10.51 4.98
N PHE A 149 -5.38 9.64 5.22
CA PHE A 149 -5.21 8.47 6.07
C PHE A 149 -4.04 7.60 5.60
N LEU A 150 -4.01 7.23 4.33
CA LEU A 150 -2.98 6.37 3.78
C LEU A 150 -1.60 7.03 3.73
N ALA A 151 -1.53 8.33 3.43
CA ALA A 151 -0.27 9.06 3.45
C ALA A 151 0.31 9.15 4.86
N THR A 152 -0.49 9.55 5.86
CA THR A 152 -0.03 9.64 7.25
C THR A 152 0.29 8.27 7.84
N ARG A 153 -0.47 7.22 7.47
CA ARG A 153 -0.17 5.84 7.82
C ARG A 153 1.19 5.39 7.28
N GLY A 154 1.44 5.62 6.00
CA GLY A 154 2.70 5.27 5.36
C GLY A 154 3.89 6.02 5.96
N MET A 155 3.74 7.32 6.23
CA MET A 155 4.80 8.13 6.86
C MET A 155 5.11 7.64 8.28
N ALA A 156 4.08 7.32 9.08
CA ALA A 156 4.26 6.79 10.44
C ALA A 156 4.90 5.38 10.41
N ALA A 157 4.48 4.52 9.49
CA ALA A 157 5.10 3.20 9.29
C ALA A 157 6.59 3.33 8.91
N LEU A 158 6.97 4.31 8.07
CA LEU A 158 8.38 4.58 7.76
C LEU A 158 9.18 4.96 9.01
N VAL A 159 8.62 5.77 9.92
CA VAL A 159 9.27 6.10 11.20
C VAL A 159 9.50 4.83 12.03
N VAL A 160 8.49 3.97 12.14
CA VAL A 160 8.60 2.68 12.85
C VAL A 160 9.69 1.81 12.21
N TRP A 161 9.68 1.64 10.89
CA TRP A 161 10.67 0.81 10.20
C TRP A 161 12.10 1.32 10.36
N VAL A 162 12.30 2.64 10.22
CA VAL A 162 13.63 3.25 10.41
C VAL A 162 14.13 3.00 11.83
N ASN A 163 13.28 3.20 12.84
CA ASN A 163 13.63 3.01 14.24
C ASN A 163 13.94 1.53 14.57
N GLU A 164 13.13 0.60 14.07
CA GLU A 164 13.33 -0.84 14.29
C GLU A 164 14.59 -1.35 13.58
N LEU A 165 14.82 -0.94 12.33
CA LEU A 165 15.98 -1.37 11.56
C LEU A 165 17.28 -0.82 12.11
N ILE A 166 17.31 0.43 12.56
CA ILE A 166 18.48 1.07 13.16
C ILE A 166 18.65 0.66 14.62
N GLY A 167 17.56 0.33 15.33
CA GLY A 167 17.58 -0.09 16.74
C GLY A 167 17.70 1.07 17.73
N ARG A 168 17.38 2.29 17.30
CA ARG A 168 17.27 3.50 18.13
C ARG A 168 16.24 4.47 17.55
N ALA A 169 15.82 5.44 18.35
CA ALA A 169 14.97 6.51 17.85
C ALA A 169 15.72 7.38 16.82
N VAL A 170 15.13 7.52 15.65
CA VAL A 170 15.54 8.39 14.55
C VAL A 170 14.36 9.25 14.16
N MET A 171 14.46 10.54 14.41
CA MET A 171 13.40 11.48 14.04
C MET A 171 13.58 11.95 12.61
N PRO A 172 12.49 12.16 11.87
CA PRO A 172 12.54 12.81 10.57
C PRO A 172 13.11 14.24 10.68
N VAL A 173 13.81 14.68 9.65
CA VAL A 173 14.32 16.06 9.54
C VAL A 173 13.17 17.02 9.15
N THR A 174 12.34 16.60 8.19
CA THR A 174 11.17 17.37 7.75
C THR A 174 10.03 16.44 7.36
N CYS A 175 8.80 16.88 7.68
CA CYS A 175 7.57 16.23 7.26
C CYS A 175 6.61 17.26 6.68
N THR A 176 6.01 16.98 5.52
CA THR A 176 5.03 17.86 4.90
C THR A 176 3.70 17.15 4.72
N PHE A 177 2.60 17.85 5.02
CA PHE A 177 1.23 17.38 4.96
C PHE A 177 0.38 18.32 4.12
N LYS A 178 -0.47 17.78 3.24
CA LYS A 178 -1.40 18.58 2.42
C LYS A 178 -2.53 19.17 3.24
N ILE A 179 -2.93 18.51 4.33
CA ILE A 179 -3.99 18.99 5.20
C ILE A 179 -3.62 20.28 5.91
N PRO A 180 -4.60 21.11 6.28
CA PRO A 180 -4.38 22.24 7.19
C PRO A 180 -3.92 21.72 8.56
N LYS A 181 -3.29 22.60 9.37
CA LYS A 181 -2.88 22.22 10.72
C LYS A 181 -4.11 21.79 11.54
N PRO A 182 -4.17 20.56 12.06
CA PRO A 182 -5.25 20.12 12.94
C PRO A 182 -5.32 20.98 14.22
N VAL A 183 -6.49 21.09 14.82
CA VAL A 183 -6.67 21.78 16.11
C VAL A 183 -5.80 21.13 17.18
N ASP A 184 -5.80 19.80 17.20
CA ASP A 184 -4.85 18.99 18.00
C ASP A 184 -3.83 18.33 17.06
N ALA A 185 -2.60 18.82 17.11
CA ALA A 185 -1.48 18.30 16.33
C ALA A 185 -0.52 17.43 17.17
N GLN A 186 -0.90 17.11 18.41
CA GLN A 186 0.00 16.44 19.37
C GLN A 186 0.51 15.08 18.84
N GLU A 187 -0.35 14.28 18.21
CA GLU A 187 0.04 12.98 17.65
C GLU A 187 1.02 13.14 16.46
N PHE A 188 0.86 14.21 15.68
CA PHE A 188 1.82 14.54 14.62
C PHE A 188 3.18 14.89 15.21
N GLU A 189 3.22 15.75 16.23
CA GLU A 189 4.46 16.19 16.88
C GLU A 189 5.18 15.02 17.58
N LYS A 190 4.45 14.12 18.24
CA LYS A 190 5.00 12.91 18.87
C LYS A 190 5.63 11.98 17.83
N CYS A 191 4.96 11.76 16.69
CA CYS A 191 5.42 10.82 15.67
C CYS A 191 6.54 11.41 14.81
N PHE A 192 6.42 12.68 14.40
CA PHE A 192 7.28 13.28 13.38
C PHE A 192 8.22 14.38 13.90
N GLY A 193 8.14 14.74 15.17
CA GLY A 193 8.97 15.77 15.80
C GLY A 193 8.56 17.19 15.42
N GLN A 194 9.52 18.12 15.41
CA GLN A 194 9.29 19.55 15.23
C GLN A 194 9.34 20.02 13.75
N GLY A 195 9.87 19.20 12.86
CA GLY A 195 10.07 19.53 11.42
C GLY A 195 8.81 19.40 10.57
N ILE A 196 7.63 19.80 11.09
CA ILE A 196 6.33 19.58 10.45
C ILE A 196 5.86 20.84 9.72
N GLN A 197 5.41 20.67 8.48
CA GLN A 197 4.75 21.70 7.68
C GLN A 197 3.38 21.21 7.23
N PHE A 198 2.31 21.88 7.63
CA PHE A 198 0.94 21.68 7.17
C PHE A 198 0.60 22.61 5.99
N GLY A 199 -0.45 22.28 5.23
CA GLY A 199 -0.88 23.06 4.08
C GLY A 199 0.10 23.00 2.90
N ALA A 200 0.96 22.00 2.85
CA ALA A 200 1.92 21.78 1.78
C ALA A 200 1.26 21.23 0.51
N LYS A 201 1.97 21.27 -0.63
CA LYS A 201 1.47 20.69 -1.89
C LYS A 201 1.52 19.16 -1.92
N GLN A 202 2.34 18.53 -1.08
CA GLN A 202 2.65 17.10 -1.14
C GLN A 202 2.81 16.52 0.26
N TYR A 203 2.54 15.22 0.41
CA TYR A 203 2.93 14.44 1.57
C TYR A 203 4.36 13.98 1.39
N SER A 204 5.26 14.34 2.30
CA SER A 204 6.64 13.85 2.25
C SER A 204 7.25 13.76 3.64
N ILE A 205 8.23 12.87 3.77
CA ILE A 205 9.04 12.68 4.96
C ILE A 205 10.50 12.56 4.56
N SER A 206 11.40 13.20 5.31
CA SER A 206 12.83 13.17 5.03
C SER A 206 13.62 12.77 6.27
N PHE A 207 14.67 11.98 6.07
CA PHE A 207 15.62 11.59 7.12
C PHE A 207 17.03 11.97 6.70
N GLU A 208 17.94 12.07 7.67
CA GLU A 208 19.36 12.28 7.39
C GLU A 208 19.93 11.13 6.57
N ARG A 209 20.70 11.45 5.53
CA ARG A 209 21.32 10.47 4.63
C ARG A 209 22.29 9.53 5.33
N SER A 210 22.98 10.02 6.36
CA SER A 210 23.93 9.25 7.15
C SER A 210 23.31 7.98 7.74
N VAL A 211 22.06 8.06 8.20
CA VAL A 211 21.30 6.94 8.79
C VAL A 211 21.16 5.77 7.82
N PHE A 212 21.06 6.04 6.51
CA PHE A 212 20.87 4.99 5.50
C PHE A 212 22.10 4.15 5.22
N ALA A 213 23.29 4.64 5.60
CA ALA A 213 24.54 3.91 5.49
C ALA A 213 24.89 3.09 6.75
N GLU A 214 24.20 3.35 7.88
CA GLU A 214 24.47 2.63 9.13
C GLU A 214 24.23 1.13 8.97
N PRO A 215 25.13 0.27 9.52
CA PRO A 215 24.96 -1.18 9.47
C PRO A 215 23.80 -1.62 10.36
N LEU A 216 22.90 -2.45 9.84
CA LEU A 216 21.78 -2.98 10.61
C LEU A 216 22.23 -4.01 11.64
N LYS A 217 21.56 -4.01 12.80
CA LYS A 217 21.89 -4.88 13.95
C LYS A 217 21.79 -6.37 13.60
N PHE A 218 20.74 -6.75 12.87
CA PHE A 218 20.41 -8.14 12.55
C PHE A 218 20.87 -8.56 11.14
N ARG A 219 21.79 -7.80 10.52
CA ARG A 219 22.29 -8.12 9.19
C ARG A 219 22.79 -9.56 9.09
N ASN A 220 22.23 -10.30 8.15
CA ASN A 220 22.59 -11.69 7.89
C ASN A 220 22.38 -12.02 6.41
N ARG A 221 23.49 -12.23 5.69
CA ARG A 221 23.43 -12.49 4.24
C ARG A 221 22.58 -13.71 3.89
N TRP A 222 22.73 -14.78 4.66
CA TRP A 222 22.07 -16.05 4.33
C TRP A 222 20.56 -16.00 4.58
N THR A 223 20.16 -15.44 5.71
CA THR A 223 18.74 -15.21 6.02
C THR A 223 18.11 -14.31 4.95
N ARG A 224 18.76 -13.21 4.58
CA ARG A 224 18.28 -12.31 3.53
C ARG A 224 18.09 -13.04 2.20
N MET A 225 19.13 -13.74 1.71
CA MET A 225 19.03 -14.48 0.42
C MET A 225 17.90 -15.50 0.42
N ARG A 226 17.74 -16.23 1.53
CA ARG A 226 16.64 -17.20 1.66
C ARG A 226 15.28 -16.52 1.62
N SER A 227 15.11 -15.42 2.36
CA SER A 227 13.86 -14.66 2.37
C SER A 227 13.56 -14.02 1.01
N GLU A 228 14.57 -13.47 0.31
CA GLU A 228 14.38 -12.94 -1.05
C GLU A 228 13.93 -14.01 -2.04
N ASN A 229 14.52 -15.22 -2.00
CA ASN A 229 14.11 -16.34 -2.87
C ASN A 229 12.65 -16.76 -2.61
N GLU A 230 12.21 -16.76 -1.35
CA GLU A 230 10.82 -17.07 -0.98
C GLU A 230 9.86 -15.97 -1.46
N LEU A 231 10.24 -14.70 -1.32
CA LEU A 231 9.49 -13.56 -1.85
C LEU A 231 9.41 -13.59 -3.38
N GLU A 232 10.50 -13.93 -4.07
CA GLU A 232 10.52 -14.09 -5.53
C GLU A 232 9.57 -15.19 -5.97
N THR A 233 9.60 -16.34 -5.30
CA THR A 233 8.67 -17.44 -5.57
C THR A 233 7.20 -17.01 -5.38
N THR A 234 6.91 -16.26 -4.33
CA THR A 234 5.57 -15.72 -4.07
C THR A 234 5.15 -14.74 -5.15
N LEU A 235 6.05 -13.85 -5.56
CA LEU A 235 5.81 -12.87 -6.62
C LEU A 235 5.58 -13.54 -7.98
N GLU A 236 6.35 -14.57 -8.30
CA GLU A 236 6.19 -15.36 -9.53
C GLU A 236 4.84 -16.11 -9.55
N LYS A 237 4.46 -16.73 -8.43
CA LYS A 237 3.13 -17.35 -8.29
C LYS A 237 2.02 -16.33 -8.55
N ARG A 238 2.10 -15.14 -7.95
CA ARG A 238 1.12 -14.08 -8.21
C ARG A 238 1.14 -13.60 -9.67
N ARG A 239 2.32 -13.43 -10.29
CA ARG A 239 2.43 -13.05 -11.70
C ARG A 239 1.93 -14.13 -12.66
N SER A 240 1.97 -15.38 -12.28
CA SER A 240 1.54 -16.51 -13.11
C SER A 240 0.02 -16.61 -13.26
N THR A 241 -0.76 -15.90 -12.43
CA THR A 241 -2.22 -15.88 -12.55
C THR A 241 -2.64 -15.32 -13.92
N VAL A 242 -3.78 -15.80 -14.41
CA VAL A 242 -4.27 -15.39 -15.73
C VAL A 242 -4.71 -13.93 -15.70
N SER A 243 -5.29 -13.47 -14.61
CA SER A 243 -5.67 -12.06 -14.40
C SER A 243 -4.48 -11.13 -14.49
N ASN A 244 -3.36 -11.47 -13.85
CA ASN A 244 -2.15 -10.64 -13.92
C ASN A 244 -1.51 -10.66 -15.32
N LYS A 245 -1.50 -11.80 -16.02
CA LYS A 245 -1.04 -11.87 -17.42
C LYS A 245 -1.89 -11.02 -18.36
N VAL A 246 -3.22 -11.02 -18.17
CA VAL A 246 -4.15 -10.14 -18.90
C VAL A 246 -3.84 -8.68 -18.61
N ARG A 247 -3.64 -8.31 -17.34
CA ARG A 247 -3.31 -6.95 -16.92
C ARG A 247 -1.99 -6.48 -17.55
N ASP A 248 -0.94 -7.29 -17.46
CA ASP A 248 0.38 -6.96 -18.02
C ASP A 248 0.30 -6.77 -19.55
N LEU A 249 -0.43 -7.62 -20.25
CA LEU A 249 -0.67 -7.45 -21.67
C LEU A 249 -1.40 -6.14 -21.95
N LEU A 250 -2.49 -5.86 -21.26
CA LEU A 250 -3.25 -4.62 -21.44
C LEU A 250 -2.41 -3.37 -21.10
N LEU A 251 -1.54 -3.40 -20.09
CA LEU A 251 -0.64 -2.31 -19.74
C LEU A 251 0.46 -2.08 -20.78
N ASN A 252 0.95 -3.12 -21.43
CA ASN A 252 2.03 -3.05 -22.41
C ASN A 252 1.54 -2.76 -23.84
N LEU A 253 0.24 -2.87 -24.12
CA LEU A 253 -0.33 -2.57 -25.42
C LEU A 253 -0.45 -1.06 -25.60
N SER A 254 0.34 -0.48 -26.50
CA SER A 254 0.29 0.96 -26.86
C SER A 254 -0.92 1.33 -27.73
N ASP A 255 -1.63 0.37 -28.31
CA ASP A 255 -2.75 0.58 -29.23
C ASP A 255 -4.09 0.12 -28.64
N GLN A 256 -5.07 1.02 -28.55
CA GLN A 256 -6.44 0.72 -28.06
C GLN A 256 -7.13 -0.39 -28.86
N LYS A 257 -6.77 -0.60 -30.14
CA LYS A 257 -7.35 -1.67 -30.97
C LYS A 257 -6.94 -3.07 -30.53
N LEU A 258 -5.82 -3.20 -29.82
CA LEU A 258 -5.32 -4.48 -29.29
C LEU A 258 -5.81 -4.80 -27.88
N SER A 259 -6.53 -3.89 -27.23
CA SER A 259 -7.06 -4.10 -25.87
C SER A 259 -8.39 -4.86 -25.84
N THR A 260 -8.72 -5.61 -26.89
CA THR A 260 -9.94 -6.43 -26.97
C THR A 260 -9.71 -7.83 -26.38
N GLU A 261 -10.78 -8.42 -25.82
CA GLU A 261 -10.72 -9.78 -25.27
C GLU A 261 -10.17 -10.82 -26.29
N PRO A 262 -10.61 -10.81 -27.57
CA PRO A 262 -10.04 -11.74 -28.58
C PRO A 262 -8.54 -11.54 -28.82
N ALA A 263 -8.04 -10.30 -28.83
CA ALA A 263 -6.62 -10.02 -29.05
C ALA A 263 -5.77 -10.51 -27.88
N VAL A 264 -6.23 -10.31 -26.65
CA VAL A 264 -5.58 -10.82 -25.45
C VAL A 264 -5.63 -12.36 -25.39
N CYS A 265 -6.75 -12.96 -25.80
CA CYS A 265 -6.85 -14.43 -25.94
C CYS A 265 -5.81 -14.97 -26.91
N ALA A 266 -5.65 -14.34 -28.08
CA ALA A 266 -4.65 -14.76 -29.07
C ALA A 266 -3.22 -14.63 -28.51
N ALA A 267 -2.90 -13.53 -27.82
CA ALA A 267 -1.58 -13.33 -27.21
C ALA A 267 -1.26 -14.35 -26.11
N LEU A 268 -2.27 -14.79 -25.35
CA LEU A 268 -2.11 -15.80 -24.29
C LEU A 268 -2.22 -17.26 -24.80
N GLY A 269 -2.54 -17.46 -26.08
CA GLY A 269 -2.77 -18.80 -26.61
C GLY A 269 -4.03 -19.49 -26.06
N HIS A 270 -5.06 -18.72 -25.69
CA HIS A 270 -6.28 -19.21 -25.09
C HIS A 270 -7.50 -18.93 -25.98
N SER A 271 -8.50 -19.81 -25.92
CA SER A 271 -9.82 -19.48 -26.43
C SER A 271 -10.55 -18.52 -25.48
N THR A 272 -11.51 -17.74 -25.98
CA THR A 272 -12.32 -16.82 -25.15
C THR A 272 -13.02 -17.57 -24.00
N SER A 273 -13.53 -18.76 -24.25
CA SER A 273 -14.17 -19.60 -23.23
C SER A 273 -13.17 -20.06 -22.16
N THR A 274 -11.95 -20.44 -22.56
CA THR A 274 -10.87 -20.81 -21.64
C THR A 274 -10.42 -19.63 -20.79
N LEU A 275 -10.26 -18.45 -21.39
CA LEU A 275 -9.89 -17.24 -20.66
C LEU A 275 -10.97 -16.88 -19.64
N ARG A 276 -12.24 -16.83 -20.02
CA ARG A 276 -13.35 -16.52 -19.12
C ARG A 276 -13.46 -17.49 -17.96
N ARG A 277 -13.33 -18.80 -18.22
CA ARG A 277 -13.35 -19.81 -17.16
C ARG A 277 -12.21 -19.60 -16.16
N ARG A 278 -10.98 -19.39 -16.64
CA ARG A 278 -9.81 -19.18 -15.77
C ARG A 278 -9.90 -17.87 -14.98
N LEU A 279 -10.39 -16.79 -15.59
CA LEU A 279 -10.63 -15.54 -14.88
C LEU A 279 -11.74 -15.69 -13.83
N HIS A 280 -12.76 -16.48 -14.12
CA HIS A 280 -13.81 -16.80 -13.13
C HIS A 280 -13.26 -17.62 -11.96
N GLU A 281 -12.35 -18.57 -12.21
CA GLU A 281 -11.64 -19.32 -11.17
C GLU A 281 -10.77 -18.41 -10.28
N GLU A 282 -10.42 -17.21 -10.76
CA GLU A 282 -9.69 -16.15 -10.05
C GLU A 282 -10.64 -15.01 -9.56
N ASP A 283 -11.96 -15.25 -9.53
CA ASP A 283 -13.00 -14.32 -9.09
C ASP A 283 -12.98 -12.95 -9.82
N CYS A 284 -12.58 -12.93 -11.09
CA CYS A 284 -12.52 -11.71 -11.89
C CYS A 284 -13.04 -11.91 -13.31
N THR A 285 -13.26 -10.81 -14.03
CA THR A 285 -13.66 -10.81 -15.44
C THR A 285 -12.71 -9.96 -16.28
N PHE A 286 -12.59 -10.26 -17.57
CA PHE A 286 -11.79 -9.45 -18.51
C PHE A 286 -12.20 -7.97 -18.50
N ARG A 287 -13.50 -7.70 -18.44
CA ARG A 287 -14.03 -6.33 -18.44
C ARG A 287 -13.63 -5.55 -17.17
N GLN A 288 -13.59 -6.20 -16.03
CA GLN A 288 -13.07 -5.59 -14.79
C GLN A 288 -11.60 -5.20 -14.94
N ILE A 289 -10.74 -6.15 -15.35
CA ILE A 289 -9.31 -5.89 -15.54
C ILE A 289 -9.07 -4.79 -16.57
N GLN A 290 -9.81 -4.82 -17.70
CA GLN A 290 -9.69 -3.79 -18.74
C GLN A 290 -10.07 -2.39 -18.21
N SER A 291 -11.16 -2.28 -17.46
CA SER A 291 -11.58 -1.02 -16.84
C SER A 291 -10.54 -0.46 -15.88
N GLU A 292 -9.93 -1.32 -15.06
CA GLU A 292 -8.85 -0.97 -14.14
C GLU A 292 -7.63 -0.40 -14.87
N VAL A 293 -7.18 -1.09 -15.93
CA VAL A 293 -6.04 -0.67 -16.73
C VAL A 293 -6.29 0.66 -17.45
N ILE A 294 -7.49 0.85 -17.99
CA ILE A 294 -7.88 2.13 -18.62
C ILE A 294 -7.83 3.26 -17.59
N HIS A 295 -8.36 3.04 -16.40
CA HIS A 295 -8.34 4.03 -15.33
C HIS A 295 -6.91 4.36 -14.88
N GLU A 296 -6.06 3.35 -14.74
CA GLU A 296 -4.65 3.51 -14.41
C GLU A 296 -3.91 4.37 -15.45
N ARG A 297 -4.12 4.11 -16.73
CA ARG A 297 -3.53 4.91 -17.82
C ARG A 297 -4.05 6.35 -17.87
N ALA A 298 -5.37 6.53 -17.73
CA ALA A 298 -5.97 7.87 -17.71
C ALA A 298 -5.40 8.72 -16.57
N SER A 299 -5.22 8.12 -15.39
CA SER A 299 -4.60 8.79 -14.24
C SER A 299 -3.14 9.16 -14.49
N GLN A 300 -2.37 8.33 -15.22
CA GLN A 300 -0.98 8.63 -15.59
C GLN A 300 -0.89 9.78 -16.60
N MET A 301 -1.80 9.84 -17.60
CA MET A 301 -1.82 10.90 -18.61
C MET A 301 -2.22 12.27 -18.08
N LEU A 302 -3.01 12.33 -17.01
CA LEU A 302 -3.42 13.61 -16.37
C LEU A 302 -2.31 14.21 -15.50
N LEU A 303 -1.22 13.49 -15.29
CA LEU A 303 -0.12 13.86 -14.39
C LEU A 303 1.22 14.10 -15.12
N SER A 304 1.27 13.80 -16.42
CA SER A 304 2.39 14.10 -17.32
C SER A 304 2.17 15.48 -17.97
#